data_f45d0d4126e6f3c05e903612c8678c73
#
_entry.id   f45d0d4126e6f3c05e903612c8678c73
#
_cell.length_a   1.000
_cell.length_b   1.000
_cell.length_c   1.000
_cell.angle_alpha   90.00
_cell.angle_beta   90.00
_cell.angle_gamma   90.00
#
_symmetry.space_group_name_H-M   'P 1'
#
loop_
_entity.id
_entity.type
_entity.pdbx_description
1 polymer ?
#
loop_
_entity_poly.entity_id
_entity_poly.type
_entity_poly.pdbx_seq_one_letter_code
_entity_poly.pdbx_strand_id
1 'polypeptide(L)'
;MKLTDIIKGTEYDLSLFSDKQIAELENRIVERKTNGGGKYYLTCLVRKKEIKLTPEEVVRQLYLLVLIEDYRYSTSKMELEYEVTFGREKKRADIVIFDKQDTTAPFIIVEVKKPKLKDGKEQLKSYCNATGAPIGVWSNGKSISYNHRNDPYYFEDLSIIPRADQLLSVFFSVRW
;
A
#
# COMPACT_ATOMS: atom_id res chain seq x y z
N MET A 1 3.89 12.89 19.98
CA MET A 1 2.98 11.74 19.78
C MET A 1 3.71 10.65 19.04
N LYS A 2 3.63 9.41 19.52
CA LYS A 2 4.28 8.27 18.86
C LYS A 2 3.28 7.44 18.08
N LEU A 3 3.64 6.93 16.91
CA LEU A 3 2.78 6.03 16.13
C LEU A 3 2.46 4.77 16.92
N THR A 4 3.39 4.30 17.76
CA THR A 4 3.19 3.17 18.66
C THR A 4 2.01 3.36 19.61
N ASP A 5 1.67 4.60 19.99
CA ASP A 5 0.50 4.86 20.84
C ASP A 5 -0.82 4.67 20.08
N ILE A 6 -0.82 4.96 18.77
CA ILE A 6 -2.01 4.80 17.90
C ILE A 6 -2.30 3.32 17.64
N ILE A 7 -1.24 2.50 17.45
CA ILE A 7 -1.40 1.07 17.17
C ILE A 7 -1.46 0.21 18.43
N LYS A 8 -1.25 0.80 19.61
CA LYS A 8 -1.24 0.09 20.89
C LYS A 8 -2.55 -0.70 21.12
N GLY A 9 -2.42 -1.96 21.50
CA GLY A 9 -3.56 -2.85 21.73
C GLY A 9 -4.20 -3.38 20.43
N THR A 10 -3.61 -3.10 19.28
CA THR A 10 -4.00 -3.68 18.00
C THR A 10 -3.03 -4.79 17.58
N GLU A 11 -3.33 -5.45 16.45
CA GLU A 11 -2.45 -6.47 15.89
C GLU A 11 -1.48 -5.91 14.85
N TYR A 12 -1.53 -4.60 14.58
CA TYR A 12 -0.61 -3.94 13.66
C TYR A 12 0.77 -3.75 14.31
N ASP A 13 1.81 -3.74 13.48
CA ASP A 13 3.20 -3.63 13.88
C ASP A 13 3.91 -2.61 12.97
N LEU A 14 5.04 -2.09 13.41
CA LEU A 14 5.85 -1.13 12.68
C LEU A 14 7.25 -1.67 12.33
N SER A 15 7.54 -2.92 12.63
CA SER A 15 8.88 -3.52 12.48
C SER A 15 9.41 -3.61 11.04
N LEU A 16 8.52 -3.43 10.05
CA LEU A 16 8.92 -3.34 8.64
C LEU A 16 9.47 -1.96 8.23
N PHE A 17 9.27 -0.94 9.07
CA PHE A 17 9.59 0.44 8.72
C PHE A 17 10.81 0.93 9.47
N SER A 18 11.64 1.72 8.80
CA SER A 18 12.80 2.33 9.42
C SER A 18 12.41 3.42 10.43
N ASP A 19 13.28 3.67 11.42
CA ASP A 19 13.09 4.76 12.38
C ASP A 19 12.94 6.12 11.68
N LYS A 20 13.62 6.31 10.55
CA LYS A 20 13.48 7.51 9.73
C LYS A 20 12.07 7.69 9.18
N GLN A 21 11.50 6.63 8.59
CA GLN A 21 10.12 6.66 8.05
C GLN A 21 9.09 6.87 9.16
N ILE A 22 9.27 6.21 10.30
CA ILE A 22 8.43 6.39 11.49
C ILE A 22 8.49 7.84 11.96
N ALA A 23 9.70 8.39 12.17
CA ALA A 23 9.88 9.76 12.62
C ALA A 23 9.31 10.78 11.62
N GLU A 24 9.48 10.55 10.32
CA GLU A 24 8.90 11.40 9.29
C GLU A 24 7.38 11.45 9.35
N LEU A 25 6.72 10.30 9.53
CA LEU A 25 5.28 10.27 9.65
C LEU A 25 4.81 10.92 10.96
N GLU A 26 5.51 10.67 12.09
CA GLU A 26 5.22 11.27 13.39
C GLU A 26 5.26 12.82 13.34
N ASN A 27 6.21 13.40 12.61
CA ASN A 27 6.33 14.84 12.42
C ASN A 27 5.17 15.48 11.64
N ARG A 28 4.38 14.68 10.94
CA ARG A 28 3.21 15.13 10.16
C ARG A 28 1.89 15.02 10.92
N ILE A 29 1.90 14.45 12.15
CA ILE A 29 0.69 14.24 12.94
C ILE A 29 0.21 15.53 13.56
N VAL A 30 -1.07 15.78 13.38
CA VAL A 30 -1.80 16.88 14.05
C VAL A 30 -2.77 16.25 15.06
N GLU A 31 -2.64 16.65 16.33
CA GLU A 31 -3.58 16.26 17.37
C GLU A 31 -4.73 17.25 17.47
N ARG A 32 -5.96 16.75 17.48
CA ARG A 32 -7.16 17.56 17.75
C ARG A 32 -7.83 17.07 19.00
N LYS A 33 -7.94 17.93 20.01
CA LYS A 33 -8.66 17.64 21.23
C LYS A 33 -10.16 17.60 20.95
N THR A 34 -10.83 16.56 21.39
CA THR A 34 -12.28 16.39 21.32
C THR A 34 -12.81 16.03 22.72
N ASN A 35 -14.12 16.19 22.95
CA ASN A 35 -14.76 15.85 24.23
C ASN A 35 -14.60 14.39 24.66
N GLY A 36 -14.11 13.51 23.76
CA GLY A 36 -13.83 12.08 24.03
C GLY A 36 -12.34 11.70 23.97
N GLY A 37 -11.40 12.67 24.09
CA GLY A 37 -9.95 12.44 23.99
C GLY A 37 -9.32 13.01 22.73
N GLY A 38 -8.00 12.89 22.60
CA GLY A 38 -7.25 13.31 21.41
C GLY A 38 -7.57 12.45 20.20
N LYS A 39 -7.79 13.07 19.06
CA LYS A 39 -7.86 12.41 17.76
C LYS A 39 -6.68 12.86 16.92
N TYR A 40 -6.08 11.93 16.18
CA TYR A 40 -4.89 12.17 15.40
C TYR A 40 -5.21 12.18 13.92
N TYR A 41 -4.64 13.15 13.23
CA TYR A 41 -4.83 13.40 11.81
C TYR A 41 -3.49 13.66 11.14
N LEU A 42 -3.42 13.45 9.84
CA LEU A 42 -2.34 13.94 8.99
C LEU A 42 -2.86 14.25 7.59
N THR A 43 -2.07 14.99 6.82
CA THR A 43 -2.34 15.16 5.39
C THR A 43 -1.86 13.94 4.62
N CYS A 44 -2.78 13.22 3.99
CA CYS A 44 -2.48 12.03 3.19
C CYS A 44 -1.45 12.33 2.11
N LEU A 45 -0.42 11.48 2.00
CA LEU A 45 0.68 11.66 1.05
C LEU A 45 0.23 11.70 -0.42
N VAL A 46 -0.80 10.93 -0.77
CA VAL A 46 -1.33 10.82 -2.13
C VAL A 46 -2.50 11.77 -2.36
N ARG A 47 -3.55 11.68 -1.53
CA ARG A 47 -4.79 12.46 -1.71
C ARG A 47 -4.65 13.94 -1.39
N LYS A 48 -3.60 14.35 -0.67
CA LYS A 48 -3.36 15.75 -0.21
C LYS A 48 -4.51 16.31 0.63
N LYS A 49 -5.28 15.44 1.26
CA LYS A 49 -6.39 15.78 2.16
C LYS A 49 -6.08 15.32 3.58
N GLU A 50 -6.60 16.02 4.56
CA GLU A 50 -6.50 15.59 5.94
C GLU A 50 -7.32 14.31 6.15
N ILE A 51 -6.71 13.35 6.80
CA ILE A 51 -7.31 12.06 7.13
C ILE A 51 -7.09 11.74 8.60
N LYS A 52 -8.04 11.03 9.20
CA LYS A 52 -7.90 10.52 10.57
C LYS A 52 -6.97 9.32 10.58
N LEU A 53 -6.02 9.32 11.49
CA LEU A 53 -5.14 8.18 11.71
C LEU A 53 -5.84 7.07 12.50
N THR A 54 -6.10 5.97 11.81
CA THR A 54 -6.43 4.67 12.41
C THR A 54 -5.18 3.78 12.37
N PRO A 55 -5.11 2.67 13.12
CA PRO A 55 -3.98 1.74 13.04
C PRO A 55 -3.68 1.25 11.61
N GLU A 56 -4.71 0.94 10.83
CA GLU A 56 -4.58 0.55 9.42
C GLU A 56 -4.01 1.70 8.59
N GLU A 57 -4.49 2.92 8.80
CA GLU A 57 -4.03 4.09 8.08
C GLU A 57 -2.57 4.44 8.42
N VAL A 58 -2.12 4.21 9.66
CA VAL A 58 -0.69 4.33 10.02
C VAL A 58 0.17 3.43 9.15
N VAL A 59 -0.18 2.15 9.03
CA VAL A 59 0.58 1.18 8.21
C VAL A 59 0.49 1.56 6.72
N ARG A 60 -0.69 1.98 6.25
CA ARG A 60 -0.88 2.43 4.85
C ARG A 60 0.00 3.64 4.53
N GLN A 61 0.03 4.66 5.39
CA GLN A 61 0.84 5.87 5.16
C GLN A 61 2.36 5.59 5.27
N LEU A 62 2.79 4.72 6.18
CA LEU A 62 4.18 4.28 6.25
C LEU A 62 4.58 3.51 4.99
N TYR A 63 3.71 2.63 4.48
CA TYR A 63 4.00 1.92 3.25
C TYR A 63 4.04 2.84 2.02
N LEU A 64 3.23 3.90 2.02
CA LEU A 64 3.35 4.96 1.00
C LEU A 64 4.73 5.64 1.04
N LEU A 65 5.31 5.90 2.22
CA LEU A 65 6.68 6.41 2.32
C LEU A 65 7.69 5.43 1.72
N VAL A 66 7.58 4.14 2.01
CA VAL A 66 8.41 3.08 1.39
C VAL A 66 8.31 3.13 -0.13
N LEU A 67 7.10 3.18 -0.68
CA LEU A 67 6.88 3.23 -2.13
C LEU A 67 7.50 4.49 -2.76
N ILE A 68 7.42 5.62 -2.10
CA ILE A 68 7.93 6.91 -2.59
C ILE A 68 9.45 6.99 -2.44
N GLU A 69 9.98 6.68 -1.25
CA GLU A 69 11.39 6.90 -0.92
C GLU A 69 12.29 5.77 -1.41
N ASP A 70 11.90 4.51 -1.16
CA ASP A 70 12.74 3.35 -1.44
C ASP A 70 12.52 2.86 -2.88
N TYR A 71 11.27 2.83 -3.33
CA TYR A 71 10.89 2.33 -4.66
C TYR A 71 10.74 3.42 -5.72
N ARG A 72 10.79 4.71 -5.35
CA ARG A 72 10.76 5.87 -6.28
C ARG A 72 9.48 6.02 -7.09
N TYR A 73 8.38 5.47 -6.64
CA TYR A 73 7.09 5.69 -7.29
C TYR A 73 6.55 7.10 -7.02
N SER A 74 6.05 7.76 -8.07
CA SER A 74 5.43 9.08 -7.95
C SER A 74 4.03 8.98 -7.37
N THR A 75 3.69 9.88 -6.44
CA THR A 75 2.32 9.98 -5.89
C THR A 75 1.26 10.30 -6.96
N SER A 76 1.67 10.90 -8.08
CA SER A 76 0.78 11.16 -9.23
C SER A 76 0.35 9.90 -9.98
N LYS A 77 1.02 8.77 -9.72
CA LYS A 77 0.72 7.45 -10.28
C LYS A 77 0.06 6.52 -9.27
N MET A 78 -0.37 7.06 -8.13
CA MET A 78 -0.99 6.28 -7.06
C MET A 78 -2.44 6.70 -6.85
N GLU A 79 -3.29 5.72 -6.58
CA GLU A 79 -4.65 5.93 -6.10
C GLU A 79 -4.88 5.10 -4.85
N LEU A 80 -5.61 5.67 -3.87
CA LEU A 80 -5.96 4.98 -2.62
C LEU A 80 -7.43 4.62 -2.61
N GLU A 81 -7.73 3.46 -2.03
CA GLU A 81 -9.10 2.90 -1.98
C GLU A 81 -9.71 2.82 -3.39
N TYR A 82 -8.89 2.34 -4.32
CA TYR A 82 -9.27 2.17 -5.71
C TYR A 82 -10.40 1.13 -5.84
N GLU A 83 -11.49 1.52 -6.50
CA GLU A 83 -12.64 0.65 -6.69
C GLU A 83 -12.34 -0.44 -7.73
N VAL A 84 -12.42 -1.70 -7.30
CA VAL A 84 -12.30 -2.89 -8.14
C VAL A 84 -13.66 -3.53 -8.26
N THR A 85 -14.13 -3.75 -9.48
CA THR A 85 -15.44 -4.34 -9.79
C THR A 85 -15.30 -5.84 -10.05
N PHE A 86 -16.13 -6.65 -9.38
CA PHE A 86 -16.25 -8.08 -9.54
C PHE A 86 -17.70 -8.43 -9.92
N GLY A 87 -18.03 -8.42 -11.21
CA GLY A 87 -19.39 -8.57 -11.64
C GLY A 87 -20.29 -7.47 -11.07
N ARG A 88 -21.12 -7.80 -10.08
CA ARG A 88 -22.00 -6.83 -9.40
C ARG A 88 -21.42 -6.28 -8.08
N GLU A 89 -20.37 -6.89 -7.57
CA GLU A 89 -19.71 -6.45 -6.32
C GLU A 89 -18.64 -5.41 -6.61
N LYS A 90 -18.54 -4.45 -5.70
CA LYS A 90 -17.50 -3.44 -5.70
C LYS A 90 -16.73 -3.54 -4.40
N LYS A 91 -15.40 -3.66 -4.50
CA LYS A 91 -14.48 -3.67 -3.37
C LYS A 91 -13.42 -2.60 -3.59
N ARG A 92 -12.60 -2.31 -2.58
CA ARG A 92 -11.57 -1.29 -2.66
C ARG A 92 -10.22 -1.86 -2.32
N ALA A 93 -9.27 -1.70 -3.23
CA ALA A 93 -7.86 -1.97 -2.99
C ALA A 93 -7.23 -0.78 -2.26
N ASP A 94 -6.39 -1.04 -1.26
CA ASP A 94 -5.85 0.01 -0.39
C ASP A 94 -4.97 1.00 -1.14
N ILE A 95 -4.03 0.50 -1.96
CA ILE A 95 -3.16 1.33 -2.80
C ILE A 95 -3.06 0.67 -4.17
N VAL A 96 -3.20 1.46 -5.22
CA VAL A 96 -2.92 1.04 -6.59
C VAL A 96 -1.85 1.97 -7.17
N ILE A 97 -0.85 1.38 -7.81
CA ILE A 97 0.15 2.10 -8.60
C ILE A 97 -0.12 1.78 -10.07
N PHE A 98 -0.28 2.83 -10.86
CA PHE A 98 -0.53 2.70 -12.30
C PHE A 98 0.77 2.60 -13.09
N ASP A 99 0.68 1.97 -14.24
CA ASP A 99 1.78 1.87 -15.18
C ASP A 99 2.33 3.25 -15.58
N LYS A 100 3.61 3.30 -15.91
CA LYS A 100 4.27 4.55 -16.27
C LYS A 100 3.84 5.06 -17.65
N GLN A 101 3.59 4.16 -18.58
CA GLN A 101 3.17 4.47 -19.95
C GLN A 101 1.66 4.51 -20.08
N ASP A 102 0.96 3.56 -19.45
CA ASP A 102 -0.51 3.51 -19.40
C ASP A 102 -1.01 3.87 -17.98
N THR A 103 -1.46 5.12 -17.85
CA THR A 103 -1.95 5.65 -16.57
C THR A 103 -3.31 5.08 -16.16
N THR A 104 -3.93 4.25 -16.98
CA THR A 104 -5.21 3.58 -16.69
C THR A 104 -5.03 2.12 -16.31
N ALA A 105 -3.83 1.55 -16.58
CA ALA A 105 -3.51 0.16 -16.28
C ALA A 105 -2.89 0.03 -14.87
N PRO A 106 -3.57 -0.63 -13.92
CA PRO A 106 -2.98 -0.99 -12.64
C PRO A 106 -1.73 -1.86 -12.82
N PHE A 107 -0.62 -1.46 -12.21
CA PHE A 107 0.65 -2.17 -12.28
C PHE A 107 0.96 -2.91 -10.98
N ILE A 108 0.77 -2.24 -9.83
CA ILE A 108 0.94 -2.85 -8.50
C ILE A 108 -0.31 -2.58 -7.67
N ILE A 109 -0.82 -3.61 -7.02
CA ILE A 109 -1.87 -3.50 -6.02
C ILE A 109 -1.29 -3.85 -4.65
N VAL A 110 -1.54 -2.99 -3.68
CA VAL A 110 -1.15 -3.20 -2.28
C VAL A 110 -2.39 -3.36 -1.42
N GLU A 111 -2.39 -4.36 -0.57
CA GLU A 111 -3.43 -4.62 0.42
C GLU A 111 -2.82 -4.62 1.82
N VAL A 112 -3.36 -3.76 2.69
CA VAL A 112 -2.95 -3.65 4.10
C VAL A 112 -4.02 -4.31 4.95
N LYS A 113 -3.66 -5.35 5.69
CA LYS A 113 -4.61 -6.15 6.50
C LYS A 113 -4.12 -6.37 7.91
N LYS A 114 -5.06 -6.62 8.81
CA LYS A 114 -4.77 -7.12 10.15
C LYS A 114 -4.09 -8.50 10.07
N PRO A 115 -3.11 -8.81 10.92
CA PRO A 115 -2.33 -10.04 10.87
C PRO A 115 -3.14 -11.34 10.87
N LYS A 116 -4.28 -11.37 11.54
CA LYS A 116 -5.12 -12.58 11.66
C LYS A 116 -6.06 -12.86 10.50
N LEU A 117 -6.18 -11.93 9.55
CA LEU A 117 -7.04 -12.14 8.39
C LEU A 117 -6.29 -12.93 7.31
N LYS A 118 -6.51 -14.26 7.29
CA LYS A 118 -5.97 -15.16 6.25
C LYS A 118 -6.46 -14.80 4.84
N ASP A 119 -7.63 -14.18 4.76
CA ASP A 119 -8.32 -13.89 3.49
C ASP A 119 -7.69 -12.74 2.69
N GLY A 120 -6.79 -11.94 3.29
CA GLY A 120 -6.20 -10.78 2.63
C GLY A 120 -5.34 -11.12 1.41
N LYS A 121 -4.66 -12.26 1.42
CA LYS A 121 -3.85 -12.69 0.27
C LYS A 121 -4.70 -13.17 -0.90
N GLU A 122 -5.77 -13.90 -0.63
CA GLU A 122 -6.71 -14.33 -1.67
C GLU A 122 -7.52 -13.14 -2.24
N GLN A 123 -7.87 -12.17 -1.39
CA GLN A 123 -8.47 -10.93 -1.83
C GLN A 123 -7.53 -10.14 -2.75
N LEU A 124 -6.24 -10.05 -2.41
CA LEU A 124 -5.22 -9.40 -3.24
C LEU A 124 -5.09 -10.07 -4.61
N LYS A 125 -5.01 -11.41 -4.67
CA LYS A 125 -4.99 -12.15 -5.93
C LYS A 125 -6.22 -11.88 -6.78
N SER A 126 -7.39 -11.83 -6.14
CA SER A 126 -8.65 -11.48 -6.82
C SER A 126 -8.60 -10.08 -7.42
N TYR A 127 -8.02 -9.10 -6.72
CA TYR A 127 -7.83 -7.75 -7.26
C TYR A 127 -6.88 -7.74 -8.45
N CYS A 128 -5.74 -8.42 -8.35
CA CYS A 128 -4.80 -8.54 -9.47
C CYS A 128 -5.44 -9.18 -10.70
N ASN A 129 -6.26 -10.22 -10.50
CA ASN A 129 -6.97 -10.86 -11.60
C ASN A 129 -8.03 -9.95 -12.24
N ALA A 130 -8.82 -9.25 -11.42
CA ALA A 130 -9.89 -8.38 -11.92
C ALA A 130 -9.37 -7.15 -12.68
N THR A 131 -8.21 -6.62 -12.27
CA THR A 131 -7.62 -5.41 -12.86
C THR A 131 -6.56 -5.69 -13.91
N GLY A 132 -6.04 -6.91 -13.99
CA GLY A 132 -4.89 -7.26 -14.82
C GLY A 132 -3.54 -6.88 -14.22
N ALA A 133 -3.50 -6.34 -13.01
CA ALA A 133 -2.25 -5.94 -12.36
C ALA A 133 -1.27 -7.12 -12.23
N PRO A 134 -0.01 -6.98 -12.73
CA PRO A 134 0.96 -8.07 -12.66
C PRO A 134 1.55 -8.28 -11.27
N ILE A 135 1.51 -7.29 -10.37
CA ILE A 135 2.17 -7.37 -9.07
C ILE A 135 1.15 -7.11 -7.95
N GLY A 136 1.15 -8.01 -6.97
CA GLY A 136 0.42 -7.88 -5.73
C GLY A 136 1.35 -7.77 -4.52
N VAL A 137 1.02 -6.90 -3.58
CA VAL A 137 1.73 -6.72 -2.31
C VAL A 137 0.74 -6.83 -1.16
N TRP A 138 1.02 -7.71 -0.22
CA TRP A 138 0.28 -7.81 1.03
C TRP A 138 1.16 -7.43 2.20
N SER A 139 0.66 -6.59 3.12
CA SER A 139 1.39 -6.18 4.32
C SER A 139 0.48 -5.97 5.52
N ASN A 140 1.03 -6.17 6.71
CA ASN A 140 0.38 -5.86 7.99
C ASN A 140 1.27 -5.03 8.94
N GLY A 141 2.37 -4.48 8.42
CA GLY A 141 3.35 -3.73 9.18
C GLY A 141 4.42 -4.59 9.86
N LYS A 142 4.18 -5.91 10.03
CA LYS A 142 5.14 -6.88 10.57
C LYS A 142 5.67 -7.82 9.50
N SER A 143 4.79 -8.26 8.61
CA SER A 143 5.10 -9.17 7.53
C SER A 143 4.70 -8.55 6.21
N ILE A 144 5.43 -8.89 5.16
CA ILE A 144 5.16 -8.46 3.80
C ILE A 144 5.32 -9.65 2.86
N SER A 145 4.50 -9.73 1.83
CA SER A 145 4.67 -10.67 0.73
C SER A 145 4.43 -9.97 -0.60
N TYR A 146 5.21 -10.37 -1.59
CA TYR A 146 5.13 -9.87 -2.95
C TYR A 146 4.80 -11.03 -3.87
N ASN A 147 3.90 -10.84 -4.81
CA ASN A 147 3.49 -11.86 -5.76
C ASN A 147 3.50 -11.29 -7.17
N HIS A 148 4.01 -12.05 -8.11
CA HIS A 148 3.87 -11.81 -9.54
C HIS A 148 2.75 -12.70 -10.10
N ARG A 149 1.81 -12.10 -10.81
CA ARG A 149 0.73 -12.80 -11.49
C ARG A 149 1.18 -13.18 -12.91
N ASN A 150 1.46 -14.44 -13.13
CA ASN A 150 1.79 -14.98 -14.46
C ASN A 150 0.52 -15.22 -15.29
N ASP A 151 -0.52 -15.76 -14.64
CA ASP A 151 -1.87 -15.89 -15.21
C ASP A 151 -2.92 -15.86 -14.08
N PRO A 152 -4.23 -15.91 -14.37
CA PRO A 152 -5.28 -15.83 -13.34
C PRO A 152 -5.20 -16.88 -12.23
N TYR A 153 -4.54 -18.00 -12.47
CA TYR A 153 -4.46 -19.12 -11.53
C TYR A 153 -3.07 -19.32 -10.93
N TYR A 154 -2.05 -18.66 -11.47
CA TYR A 154 -0.67 -18.85 -11.06
C TYR A 154 -0.02 -17.54 -10.60
N PHE A 155 0.35 -17.53 -9.32
CA PHE A 155 1.07 -16.43 -8.67
C PHE A 155 2.40 -16.95 -8.14
N GLU A 156 3.45 -16.25 -8.47
CA GLU A 156 4.83 -16.55 -8.09
C GLU A 156 5.27 -15.60 -6.99
N ASP A 157 5.93 -16.12 -5.96
CA ASP A 157 6.48 -15.29 -4.90
C ASP A 157 7.67 -14.48 -5.42
N LEU A 158 7.67 -13.18 -5.12
CA LEU A 158 8.79 -12.28 -5.38
C LEU A 158 9.50 -11.95 -4.07
N SER A 159 10.81 -11.75 -4.15
CA SER A 159 11.59 -11.23 -3.01
C SER A 159 11.47 -9.72 -2.84
N ILE A 160 11.15 -9.00 -3.91
CA ILE A 160 11.08 -7.53 -3.95
C ILE A 160 10.23 -7.09 -5.16
N ILE A 161 9.62 -5.92 -5.07
CA ILE A 161 8.98 -5.30 -6.24
C ILE A 161 10.00 -4.45 -7.02
N PRO A 162 9.80 -4.23 -8.34
CA PRO A 162 10.69 -3.39 -9.12
C PRO A 162 10.62 -1.92 -8.65
N ARG A 163 11.74 -1.21 -8.77
CA ARG A 163 11.77 0.23 -8.55
C ARG A 163 11.28 0.96 -9.80
N ALA A 164 10.62 2.11 -9.61
CA ALA A 164 10.08 2.90 -10.72
C ALA A 164 11.16 3.40 -11.70
N ASP A 165 12.39 3.63 -11.21
CA ASP A 165 13.54 4.07 -12.03
C ASP A 165 14.23 2.92 -12.78
N GLN A 166 14.03 1.66 -12.37
CA GLN A 166 14.60 0.47 -13.01
C GLN A 166 13.71 -0.13 -14.11
N LEU A 167 12.41 0.19 -14.12
CA LEU A 167 11.46 -0.34 -15.10
C LEU A 167 11.80 0.00 -16.55
N LEU A 168 12.59 1.06 -16.79
CA LEU A 168 13.05 1.43 -18.13
C LEU A 168 14.13 0.49 -18.70
N SER A 169 14.89 -0.20 -17.84
CA SER A 169 15.99 -1.07 -18.27
C SER A 169 15.55 -2.50 -18.54
N VAL A 170 14.50 -2.98 -17.91
CA VAL A 170 14.03 -4.38 -18.00
C VAL A 170 13.16 -4.60 -19.24
N PHE A 171 12.37 -3.59 -19.67
CA PHE A 171 11.51 -3.71 -20.85
C PHE A 171 12.25 -3.64 -22.20
N PHE A 172 13.52 -3.17 -22.22
CA PHE A 172 14.34 -3.22 -23.43
C PHE A 172 15.09 -4.53 -23.63
N SER A 173 15.13 -5.41 -22.62
CA SER A 173 15.84 -6.70 -22.69
C SER A 173 14.92 -7.90 -22.97
N VAL A 174 13.61 -7.72 -23.03
CA VAL A 174 12.65 -8.80 -23.36
C VAL A 174 11.78 -8.38 -24.54
N ARG A 175 12.43 -8.15 -25.68
CA ARG A 175 11.79 -8.23 -26.99
C ARG A 175 12.57 -9.26 -27.80
N TRP A 176 12.11 -10.49 -27.70
CA TRP A 176 12.34 -11.53 -28.70
C TRP A 176 11.05 -12.29 -28.91
#